data_083d952a57437dfae2aef7e2004e70a4
#
_entry.id   083d952a57437dfae2aef7e2004e70a4
#
_cell.length_a   1.000
_cell.length_b   1.000
_cell.length_c   1.000
_cell.angle_alpha   90.00
_cell.angle_beta   90.00
_cell.angle_gamma   90.00
#
_symmetry.space_group_name_H-M   'P 1'
#
loop_
_entity.id
_entity.type
_entity.pdbx_description
1 polymer ?
#
loop_
_entity_poly.entity_id
_entity_poly.type
_entity_poly.pdbx_seq_one_letter_code
_entity_poly.pdbx_strand_id
1 'polypeptide(L)'
;AVDYLVYTNEVVGNIMESYPVIPMTLGIVVVTLLVTWYFFRSELVQTECLKGWRWKAVIGPAYVAALFAAIGLLNFNTRFQDSDNVYVNELQANGLYKFYDAFVKNTLDYEQFYLTRPEAEAEAFVHGVYQSTGDNLHAVRAEGEEIRRNIVLITMESMSASYMERFGNTERITPALDSLYKLGLAFDRVYATGNRTVRGLEAVTLSLPPCPGQSIIKRPNNAGMHSTGALLRDKGYNVTYFYGGNSYFDNMETFFSGNGYDIVDQKSYKPEEITFANIWGVCDEDAYRK
;
A
#
# COMPACT_ATOMS: atom_id res chain seq x y z
N ALA A 1 -8.54 -0.72 1.41
CA ALA A 1 -9.72 0.16 1.28
C ALA A 1 -9.58 1.40 2.15
N VAL A 2 -9.16 1.26 3.42
CA VAL A 2 -9.00 2.39 4.35
C VAL A 2 -7.95 3.39 3.84
N ASP A 3 -6.89 2.94 3.21
CA ASP A 3 -5.82 3.79 2.66
C ASP A 3 -6.35 4.83 1.67
N TYR A 4 -7.37 4.49 0.87
CA TYR A 4 -8.01 5.44 -0.05
C TYR A 4 -8.76 6.58 0.65
N LEU A 5 -9.17 6.37 1.89
CA LEU A 5 -9.81 7.41 2.70
C LEU A 5 -8.78 8.23 3.49
N VAL A 6 -7.68 7.63 3.89
CA VAL A 6 -6.61 8.29 4.64
C VAL A 6 -5.76 9.18 3.72
N TYR A 7 -5.40 8.68 2.53
CA TYR A 7 -4.57 9.36 1.56
C TYR A 7 -5.39 9.88 0.38
N THR A 8 -6.48 10.57 0.69
CA THR A 8 -7.44 11.07 -0.31
C THR A 8 -6.78 12.02 -1.32
N ASN A 9 -5.84 12.85 -0.90
CA ASN A 9 -5.17 13.81 -1.78
C ASN A 9 -4.35 13.09 -2.86
N GLU A 10 -3.57 12.08 -2.48
CA GLU A 10 -2.74 11.29 -3.38
C GLU A 10 -3.61 10.50 -4.36
N VAL A 11 -4.70 9.91 -3.87
CA VAL A 11 -5.65 9.15 -4.70
C VAL A 11 -6.36 10.07 -5.71
N VAL A 12 -6.90 11.19 -5.25
CA VAL A 12 -7.59 12.16 -6.13
C VAL A 12 -6.61 12.76 -7.13
N GLY A 13 -5.40 13.13 -6.67
CA GLY A 13 -4.35 13.65 -7.55
C GLY A 13 -3.98 12.66 -8.65
N ASN A 14 -3.73 11.41 -8.30
CA ASN A 14 -3.42 10.36 -9.27
C ASN A 14 -4.55 10.13 -10.29
N ILE A 15 -5.81 10.16 -9.85
CA ILE A 15 -6.97 10.05 -10.75
C ILE A 15 -7.01 11.26 -11.71
N MET A 16 -6.79 12.47 -11.21
CA MET A 16 -6.82 13.68 -12.02
C MET A 16 -5.67 13.75 -13.03
N GLU A 17 -4.49 13.23 -12.70
CA GLU A 17 -3.34 13.14 -13.59
C GLU A 17 -3.50 12.02 -14.64
N SER A 18 -4.14 10.91 -14.26
CA SER A 18 -4.25 9.72 -15.13
C SER A 18 -5.44 9.74 -16.09
N TYR A 19 -6.50 10.47 -15.76
CA TYR A 19 -7.77 10.46 -16.51
C TYR A 19 -8.28 11.88 -16.78
N PRO A 20 -8.95 12.09 -17.91
CA PRO A 20 -9.61 13.36 -18.23
C PRO A 20 -10.93 13.51 -17.41
N VAL A 21 -10.80 13.64 -16.09
CA VAL A 21 -11.93 13.60 -15.13
C VAL A 21 -12.94 14.71 -15.40
N ILE A 22 -12.47 15.93 -15.72
CA ILE A 22 -13.36 17.08 -15.98
C ILE A 22 -14.30 16.84 -17.15
N PRO A 23 -13.84 16.47 -18.37
CA PRO A 23 -14.76 16.19 -19.48
C PRO A 23 -15.64 14.97 -19.20
N MET A 24 -15.16 13.93 -18.51
CA MET A 24 -15.99 12.79 -18.13
C MET A 24 -17.12 13.19 -17.18
N THR A 25 -16.83 13.98 -16.16
CA THR A 25 -17.84 14.48 -15.22
C THR A 25 -18.86 15.37 -15.91
N LEU A 26 -18.41 16.28 -16.78
CA LEU A 26 -19.31 17.11 -17.58
C LEU A 26 -20.22 16.26 -18.46
N GLY A 27 -19.68 15.22 -19.10
CA GLY A 27 -20.48 14.28 -19.90
C GLY A 27 -21.57 13.59 -19.08
N ILE A 28 -21.24 13.10 -17.88
CA ILE A 28 -22.20 12.50 -16.96
C ILE A 28 -23.28 13.51 -16.55
N VAL A 29 -22.89 14.73 -16.19
CA VAL A 29 -23.84 15.80 -15.80
C VAL A 29 -24.78 16.11 -16.96
N VAL A 30 -24.28 16.28 -18.18
CA VAL A 30 -25.10 16.56 -19.37
C VAL A 30 -26.10 15.43 -19.63
N VAL A 31 -25.63 14.17 -19.60
CA VAL A 31 -26.52 13.00 -19.79
C VAL A 31 -27.58 12.95 -18.68
N THR A 32 -27.18 13.17 -17.44
CA THR A 32 -28.12 13.20 -16.29
C THR A 32 -29.17 14.29 -16.47
N LEU A 33 -28.78 15.49 -16.88
CA LEU A 33 -29.70 16.60 -17.13
C LEU A 33 -30.65 16.29 -18.29
N LEU A 34 -30.18 15.70 -19.38
CA LEU A 34 -31.00 15.31 -20.52
C LEU A 34 -32.02 14.23 -20.14
N VAL A 35 -31.58 13.20 -19.40
CA VAL A 35 -32.45 12.13 -18.91
C VAL A 35 -33.49 12.69 -17.96
N THR A 36 -33.07 13.53 -17.01
CA THR A 36 -33.97 14.18 -16.06
C THR A 36 -34.98 15.07 -16.79
N TRP A 37 -34.51 15.89 -17.73
CA TRP A 37 -35.40 16.74 -18.55
C TRP A 37 -36.41 15.91 -19.35
N TYR A 38 -35.96 14.80 -19.98
CA TYR A 38 -36.82 13.88 -20.71
C TYR A 38 -37.92 13.30 -19.81
N PHE A 39 -37.57 12.81 -18.62
CA PHE A 39 -38.53 12.26 -17.67
C PHE A 39 -39.51 13.32 -17.15
N PHE A 40 -39.03 14.53 -16.81
CA PHE A 40 -39.91 15.62 -16.39
C PHE A 40 -40.85 16.12 -17.48
N ARG A 41 -40.44 16.02 -18.75
CA ARG A 41 -41.26 16.39 -19.87
C ARG A 41 -42.24 15.28 -20.31
N SER A 42 -41.94 14.04 -20.00
CA SER A 42 -42.82 12.91 -20.28
C SER A 42 -43.94 12.87 -19.25
N GLU A 43 -45.19 12.55 -19.74
CA GLU A 43 -46.35 12.41 -18.87
C GLU A 43 -46.22 11.31 -17.80
N LEU A 44 -45.19 10.48 -17.87
CA LEU A 44 -44.88 9.42 -16.93
C LEU A 44 -44.64 9.91 -15.50
N VAL A 45 -44.15 11.16 -15.32
CA VAL A 45 -43.92 11.75 -13.97
C VAL A 45 -45.09 12.59 -13.48
N GLN A 46 -46.03 12.92 -14.35
CA GLN A 46 -47.23 13.74 -13.99
C GLN A 46 -48.35 12.95 -13.32
N THR A 47 -48.11 11.67 -12.99
CA THR A 47 -49.11 10.86 -12.34
C THR A 47 -49.34 11.33 -10.90
N GLU A 48 -50.55 11.82 -10.63
CA GLU A 48 -51.06 12.21 -9.30
C GLU A 48 -51.12 11.05 -8.28
N CYS A 49 -50.49 9.91 -8.61
CA CYS A 49 -50.63 8.64 -7.89
C CYS A 49 -50.09 8.65 -6.45
N LEU A 50 -49.32 9.65 -6.04
CA LEU A 50 -48.67 9.70 -4.74
C LEU A 50 -49.21 10.80 -3.81
N LYS A 51 -50.36 11.42 -4.12
CA LYS A 51 -50.93 12.49 -3.28
C LYS A 51 -51.54 12.01 -1.94
N GLY A 52 -51.92 10.73 -1.82
CA GLY A 52 -52.56 10.19 -0.62
C GLY A 52 -51.52 9.75 0.45
N TRP A 53 -51.72 10.16 1.72
CA TRP A 53 -50.85 9.74 2.82
C TRP A 53 -50.79 8.21 2.98
N ARG A 54 -51.84 7.50 2.58
CA ARG A 54 -51.95 6.02 2.60
C ARG A 54 -50.88 5.37 1.70
N TRP A 55 -50.64 5.92 0.52
CA TRP A 55 -49.60 5.43 -0.41
C TRP A 55 -48.22 5.68 0.15
N LYS A 56 -47.97 6.84 0.77
CA LYS A 56 -46.69 7.13 1.43
C LYS A 56 -46.42 6.18 2.60
N ALA A 57 -47.46 5.81 3.34
CA ALA A 57 -47.39 4.86 4.46
C ALA A 57 -47.08 3.41 4.00
N VAL A 58 -47.38 3.06 2.76
CA VAL A 58 -47.04 1.74 2.19
C VAL A 58 -45.69 1.77 1.44
N ILE A 59 -45.48 2.76 0.62
CA ILE A 59 -44.27 2.84 -0.23
C ILE A 59 -43.02 3.09 0.60
N GLY A 60 -43.09 3.92 1.64
CA GLY A 60 -41.97 4.19 2.54
C GLY A 60 -41.43 2.92 3.22
N PRO A 61 -42.26 2.16 3.95
CA PRO A 61 -41.82 0.88 4.52
C PRO A 61 -41.39 -0.16 3.47
N ALA A 62 -42.09 -0.21 2.31
CA ALA A 62 -41.69 -1.12 1.22
C ALA A 62 -40.32 -0.79 0.65
N TYR A 63 -39.99 0.51 0.49
CA TYR A 63 -38.67 0.95 0.06
C TYR A 63 -37.60 0.60 1.11
N VAL A 64 -37.88 0.84 2.39
CA VAL A 64 -36.95 0.48 3.48
C VAL A 64 -36.76 -1.04 3.53
N ALA A 65 -37.84 -1.83 3.39
CA ALA A 65 -37.74 -3.29 3.33
C ALA A 65 -36.95 -3.77 2.11
N ALA A 66 -37.12 -3.15 0.94
CA ALA A 66 -36.36 -3.43 -0.26
C ALA A 66 -34.87 -3.07 -0.08
N LEU A 67 -34.57 -1.98 0.62
CA LEU A 67 -33.20 -1.59 0.95
C LEU A 67 -32.52 -2.63 1.85
N PHE A 68 -33.20 -3.08 2.92
CA PHE A 68 -32.68 -4.14 3.79
C PHE A 68 -32.55 -5.47 3.05
N ALA A 69 -33.50 -5.81 2.18
CA ALA A 69 -33.39 -6.99 1.33
C ALA A 69 -32.19 -6.88 0.37
N ALA A 70 -31.97 -5.72 -0.24
CA ALA A 70 -30.81 -5.47 -1.09
C ALA A 70 -29.49 -5.61 -0.32
N ILE A 71 -29.40 -5.06 0.90
CA ILE A 71 -28.22 -5.21 1.77
C ILE A 71 -28.02 -6.69 2.14
N GLY A 72 -29.07 -7.44 2.46
CA GLY A 72 -28.98 -8.87 2.71
C GLY A 72 -28.55 -9.68 1.48
N LEU A 73 -28.98 -9.28 0.28
CA LEU A 73 -28.58 -9.88 -0.98
C LEU A 73 -27.13 -9.56 -1.39
N LEU A 74 -26.53 -8.51 -0.81
CA LEU A 74 -25.09 -8.22 -1.05
C LEU A 74 -24.22 -9.41 -0.64
N ASN A 75 -24.56 -10.10 0.44
CA ASN A 75 -23.84 -11.31 0.86
C ASN A 75 -24.03 -12.48 -0.12
N PHE A 76 -25.01 -12.41 -1.01
CA PHE A 76 -25.24 -13.43 -2.04
C PHE A 76 -24.17 -13.37 -3.16
N ASN A 77 -23.53 -12.23 -3.36
CA ASN A 77 -22.48 -12.06 -4.38
C ASN A 77 -21.26 -12.97 -4.13
N THR A 78 -21.01 -13.37 -2.89
CA THR A 78 -19.89 -14.27 -2.57
C THR A 78 -20.16 -15.73 -2.99
N ARG A 79 -21.40 -16.11 -3.25
CA ARG A 79 -21.76 -17.47 -3.70
C ARG A 79 -21.37 -17.79 -5.14
N PHE A 80 -21.06 -16.76 -5.93
CA PHE A 80 -20.60 -16.92 -7.30
C PHE A 80 -19.08 -16.93 -7.42
N GLN A 81 -18.37 -16.83 -6.30
CA GLN A 81 -16.91 -16.91 -6.20
C GLN A 81 -16.53 -18.34 -5.82
N ASP A 82 -16.69 -19.26 -6.74
CA ASP A 82 -16.52 -20.70 -6.56
C ASP A 82 -15.28 -21.27 -7.25
N SER A 83 -14.43 -20.39 -7.78
CA SER A 83 -13.18 -20.80 -8.42
C SER A 83 -12.09 -21.09 -7.39
N ASP A 84 -11.29 -22.12 -7.62
CA ASP A 84 -10.06 -22.39 -6.85
C ASP A 84 -9.00 -21.31 -7.05
N ASN A 85 -9.16 -20.47 -8.06
CA ASN A 85 -8.27 -19.35 -8.34
C ASN A 85 -8.79 -18.07 -7.69
N VAL A 86 -8.08 -17.57 -6.67
CA VAL A 86 -8.42 -16.36 -5.93
C VAL A 86 -8.53 -15.14 -6.84
N TYR A 87 -7.67 -15.02 -7.87
CA TYR A 87 -7.72 -13.89 -8.81
C TYR A 87 -9.00 -13.89 -9.65
N VAL A 88 -9.49 -15.06 -10.04
CA VAL A 88 -10.77 -15.18 -10.77
C VAL A 88 -11.92 -14.75 -9.87
N ASN A 89 -11.92 -15.16 -8.60
CA ASN A 89 -12.94 -14.76 -7.63
C ASN A 89 -12.94 -13.24 -7.39
N GLU A 90 -11.77 -12.62 -7.31
CA GLU A 90 -11.66 -11.16 -7.17
C GLU A 90 -12.15 -10.40 -8.41
N LEU A 91 -11.89 -10.92 -9.62
CA LEU A 91 -12.40 -10.33 -10.87
C LEU A 91 -13.93 -10.48 -11.03
N GLN A 92 -14.51 -11.54 -10.50
CA GLN A 92 -15.96 -11.77 -10.50
C GLN A 92 -16.69 -10.90 -9.46
N ALA A 93 -15.97 -10.35 -8.50
CA ALA A 93 -16.53 -9.62 -7.39
C ALA A 93 -17.02 -8.22 -7.80
N ASN A 94 -18.12 -7.78 -7.19
CA ASN A 94 -18.54 -6.40 -7.28
C ASN A 94 -17.59 -5.50 -6.47
N GLY A 95 -16.90 -4.56 -7.12
CA GLY A 95 -15.89 -3.72 -6.50
C GLY A 95 -16.43 -2.86 -5.35
N LEU A 96 -17.65 -2.35 -5.45
CA LEU A 96 -18.31 -1.57 -4.39
C LEU A 96 -18.60 -2.43 -3.16
N TYR A 97 -19.07 -3.65 -3.38
CA TYR A 97 -19.29 -4.62 -2.31
C TYR A 97 -17.96 -4.98 -1.63
N LYS A 98 -16.93 -5.31 -2.40
CA LYS A 98 -15.59 -5.64 -1.86
C LYS A 98 -14.98 -4.47 -1.09
N PHE A 99 -15.17 -3.25 -1.53
CA PHE A 99 -14.73 -2.06 -0.81
C PHE A 99 -15.42 -1.96 0.57
N TYR A 100 -16.74 -2.12 0.60
CA TYR A 100 -17.51 -2.09 1.84
C TYR A 100 -17.17 -3.26 2.77
N ASP A 101 -17.07 -4.47 2.24
CA ASP A 101 -16.71 -5.67 2.98
C ASP A 101 -15.31 -5.54 3.60
N ALA A 102 -14.34 -5.04 2.85
CA ALA A 102 -12.99 -4.76 3.34
C ALA A 102 -12.96 -3.66 4.41
N PHE A 103 -13.85 -2.68 4.34
CA PHE A 103 -13.97 -1.64 5.37
C PHE A 103 -14.55 -2.19 6.67
N VAL A 104 -15.62 -2.96 6.58
CA VAL A 104 -16.31 -3.53 7.76
C VAL A 104 -15.48 -4.63 8.42
N LYS A 105 -14.84 -5.48 7.63
CA LYS A 105 -14.03 -6.61 8.10
C LYS A 105 -12.55 -6.24 8.30
N ASN A 106 -12.21 -4.97 8.48
CA ASN A 106 -10.85 -4.51 8.68
C ASN A 106 -10.28 -4.89 10.07
N THR A 107 -10.54 -6.11 10.48
CA THR A 107 -9.99 -6.73 11.68
C THR A 107 -9.14 -7.91 11.28
N LEU A 108 -7.95 -8.02 11.86
CA LEU A 108 -7.07 -9.14 11.63
C LEU A 108 -7.35 -10.21 12.70
N ASP A 109 -7.87 -11.34 12.24
CA ASP A 109 -7.96 -12.57 13.02
C ASP A 109 -6.85 -13.51 12.56
N TYR A 110 -5.83 -13.69 13.39
CA TYR A 110 -4.67 -14.52 13.05
C TYR A 110 -5.05 -15.99 12.93
N GLU A 111 -5.94 -16.48 13.77
CA GLU A 111 -6.36 -17.88 13.76
C GLU A 111 -7.20 -18.22 12.52
N GLN A 112 -7.99 -17.26 12.04
CA GLN A 112 -8.82 -17.43 10.86
C GLN A 112 -8.00 -17.37 9.56
N PHE A 113 -7.00 -16.48 9.46
CA PHE A 113 -6.33 -16.19 8.19
C PHE A 113 -4.96 -16.83 8.03
N TYR A 114 -4.36 -17.32 9.12
CA TYR A 114 -3.01 -17.88 9.11
C TYR A 114 -2.94 -19.21 9.84
N LEU A 115 -2.07 -20.08 9.33
CA LEU A 115 -1.71 -21.29 10.07
C LEU A 115 -0.91 -20.88 11.30
N THR A 116 -1.48 -21.10 12.46
CA THR A 116 -0.83 -20.88 13.75
C THR A 116 -0.26 -22.19 14.29
N ARG A 117 0.75 -22.09 15.12
CA ARG A 117 1.34 -23.20 15.87
C ARG A 117 1.32 -22.88 17.35
N PRO A 118 1.27 -23.86 18.24
CA PRO A 118 1.48 -23.66 19.65
C PRO A 118 2.83 -22.94 19.90
N GLU A 119 2.86 -22.01 20.82
CA GLU A 119 4.01 -21.14 21.10
C GLU A 119 5.30 -21.95 21.31
N ALA A 120 5.25 -23.01 22.11
CA ALA A 120 6.41 -23.87 22.36
C ALA A 120 6.97 -24.55 21.09
N GLU A 121 6.11 -24.92 20.12
CA GLU A 121 6.56 -25.46 18.84
C GLU A 121 7.17 -24.36 17.95
N ALA A 122 6.61 -23.17 17.98
CA ALA A 122 7.13 -22.03 17.24
C ALA A 122 8.51 -21.61 17.78
N GLU A 123 8.67 -21.53 19.09
CA GLU A 123 9.95 -21.28 19.74
C GLU A 123 10.99 -22.35 19.40
N ALA A 124 10.64 -23.63 19.53
CA ALA A 124 11.56 -24.72 19.18
C ALA A 124 11.99 -24.67 17.71
N PHE A 125 11.08 -24.30 16.82
CA PHE A 125 11.40 -24.12 15.40
C PHE A 125 12.38 -22.96 15.19
N VAL A 126 12.13 -21.78 15.78
CA VAL A 126 12.98 -20.61 15.69
C VAL A 126 14.37 -20.91 16.26
N HIS A 127 14.44 -21.53 17.44
CA HIS A 127 15.70 -21.97 18.04
C HIS A 127 16.48 -22.93 17.14
N GLY A 128 15.78 -23.85 16.47
CA GLY A 128 16.40 -24.78 15.52
C GLY A 128 16.96 -24.09 14.28
N VAL A 129 16.25 -23.09 13.75
CA VAL A 129 16.70 -22.35 12.56
C VAL A 129 17.90 -21.45 12.87
N TYR A 130 17.87 -20.74 13.99
CA TYR A 130 18.91 -19.77 14.36
C TYR A 130 20.00 -20.38 15.25
N GLN A 131 19.90 -21.65 15.61
CA GLN A 131 20.83 -22.34 16.53
C GLN A 131 21.03 -21.55 17.86
N SER A 132 19.97 -20.89 18.31
CA SER A 132 19.98 -20.09 19.52
C SER A 132 19.76 -20.95 20.77
N THR A 133 20.43 -20.64 21.87
CA THR A 133 20.31 -21.33 23.15
C THR A 133 19.58 -20.45 24.15
N GLY A 134 18.28 -20.54 24.19
CA GLY A 134 17.47 -20.07 25.32
C GLY A 134 16.86 -18.66 25.22
N ASP A 135 17.54 -17.66 24.69
CA ASP A 135 17.07 -16.26 24.77
C ASP A 135 16.64 -15.64 23.42
N ASN A 136 16.36 -16.44 22.39
CA ASN A 136 16.09 -15.93 21.02
C ASN A 136 17.15 -14.95 20.47
N LEU A 137 18.34 -14.92 21.10
CA LEU A 137 19.45 -14.07 20.71
C LEU A 137 20.46 -14.86 19.91
N HIS A 138 20.69 -14.42 18.67
CA HIS A 138 21.77 -14.93 17.83
C HIS A 138 22.86 -13.85 17.73
N ALA A 139 24.02 -14.11 18.37
CA ALA A 139 25.14 -13.18 18.32
C ALA A 139 25.93 -13.35 17.02
N VAL A 140 25.80 -12.42 16.10
CA VAL A 140 26.69 -12.32 14.95
C VAL A 140 27.94 -11.57 15.38
N ARG A 141 29.09 -12.26 15.41
CA ARG A 141 30.39 -11.64 15.71
C ARG A 141 31.18 -11.50 14.43
N ALA A 142 31.55 -10.27 14.09
CA ALA A 142 32.55 -10.02 13.06
C ALA A 142 33.95 -10.13 13.66
N GLU A 143 34.86 -10.75 12.93
CA GLU A 143 36.29 -10.77 13.26
C GLU A 143 36.97 -9.66 12.48
N GLY A 144 37.80 -8.85 13.16
CA GLY A 144 38.56 -7.75 12.57
C GLY A 144 38.17 -6.36 13.07
N GLU A 145 38.89 -5.36 12.58
CA GLU A 145 38.64 -3.96 12.93
C GLU A 145 37.40 -3.42 12.23
N GLU A 146 36.66 -2.54 12.90
CA GLU A 146 35.51 -1.88 12.34
C GLU A 146 35.90 -0.97 11.19
N ILE A 147 35.37 -1.23 9.99
CA ILE A 147 35.60 -0.41 8.81
C ILE A 147 34.47 0.60 8.70
N ARG A 148 34.77 1.88 8.92
CA ARG A 148 33.81 2.98 8.77
C ARG A 148 33.78 3.50 7.34
N ARG A 149 32.68 3.25 6.64
CA ARG A 149 32.43 3.74 5.29
C ARG A 149 31.08 4.43 5.23
N ASN A 150 30.91 5.35 4.28
CA ASN A 150 29.58 5.84 3.94
C ASN A 150 28.75 4.71 3.35
N ILE A 151 27.49 4.66 3.73
CA ILE A 151 26.52 3.64 3.30
C ILE A 151 25.41 4.35 2.56
N VAL A 152 25.17 3.99 1.31
CA VAL A 152 24.02 4.42 0.53
C VAL A 152 23.16 3.20 0.21
N LEU A 153 21.96 3.15 0.77
CA LEU A 153 21.00 2.10 0.53
C LEU A 153 19.90 2.62 -0.39
N ILE A 154 19.80 2.06 -1.58
CA ILE A 154 18.78 2.44 -2.58
C ILE A 154 17.71 1.36 -2.61
N THR A 155 16.50 1.71 -2.19
CA THR A 155 15.32 0.86 -2.29
C THR A 155 14.52 1.29 -3.53
N MET A 156 14.45 0.43 -4.53
CA MET A 156 13.78 0.72 -5.80
C MET A 156 12.34 0.19 -5.76
N GLU A 157 11.38 1.09 -6.00
CA GLU A 157 9.96 0.73 -6.09
C GLU A 157 9.70 -0.09 -7.36
N SER A 158 8.88 -1.13 -7.22
CA SER A 158 8.39 -1.96 -8.34
C SER A 158 9.47 -2.57 -9.25
N MET A 159 10.72 -2.65 -8.78
CA MET A 159 11.81 -3.24 -9.55
C MET A 159 11.68 -4.77 -9.60
N SER A 160 11.57 -5.31 -10.80
CA SER A 160 11.56 -6.75 -11.06
C SER A 160 12.87 -7.21 -11.70
N ALA A 161 13.34 -8.37 -11.29
CA ALA A 161 14.48 -9.04 -11.95
C ALA A 161 14.23 -9.27 -13.44
N SER A 162 12.98 -9.42 -13.88
CA SER A 162 12.60 -9.56 -15.29
C SER A 162 12.98 -8.37 -16.18
N TYR A 163 13.31 -7.22 -15.60
CA TYR A 163 13.78 -6.03 -16.35
C TYR A 163 15.26 -6.09 -16.68
N MET A 164 16.03 -6.93 -16.01
CA MET A 164 17.49 -7.00 -16.16
C MET A 164 17.93 -8.01 -17.21
N GLU A 165 18.98 -7.70 -17.94
CA GLU A 165 19.61 -8.56 -18.96
C GLU A 165 20.03 -9.92 -18.36
N ARG A 166 20.58 -9.89 -17.12
CA ARG A 166 21.01 -11.08 -16.38
C ARG A 166 19.91 -12.14 -16.24
N PHE A 167 18.66 -11.71 -16.14
CA PHE A 167 17.49 -12.57 -15.96
C PHE A 167 16.68 -12.78 -17.24
N GLY A 168 17.27 -12.46 -18.41
CA GLY A 168 16.71 -12.80 -19.72
C GLY A 168 16.01 -11.66 -20.44
N ASN A 169 16.07 -10.42 -19.94
CA ASN A 169 15.53 -9.28 -20.67
C ASN A 169 16.44 -8.89 -21.84
N THR A 170 15.85 -8.76 -23.03
CA THR A 170 16.57 -8.39 -24.26
C THR A 170 16.38 -6.94 -24.68
N GLU A 171 15.49 -6.21 -24.01
CA GLU A 171 15.10 -4.83 -24.36
C GLU A 171 16.04 -3.76 -23.82
N ARG A 172 17.02 -4.13 -23.01
CA ARG A 172 18.03 -3.23 -22.43
C ARG A 172 17.43 -2.04 -21.66
N ILE A 173 16.41 -2.28 -20.88
CA ILE A 173 15.72 -1.22 -20.11
C ILE A 173 16.44 -0.82 -18.83
N THR A 174 17.40 -1.63 -18.34
CA THR A 174 18.17 -1.37 -17.12
C THR A 174 19.68 -1.39 -17.33
N PRO A 175 20.24 -0.66 -18.32
CA PRO A 175 21.66 -0.80 -18.71
C PRO A 175 22.63 -0.41 -17.60
N ALA A 176 22.29 0.57 -16.77
CA ALA A 176 23.13 0.99 -15.64
C ALA A 176 23.18 -0.08 -14.54
N LEU A 177 22.00 -0.67 -14.18
CA LEU A 177 21.93 -1.75 -13.20
C LEU A 177 22.64 -3.01 -13.70
N ASP A 178 22.48 -3.35 -14.97
CA ASP A 178 23.16 -4.50 -15.58
C ASP A 178 24.70 -4.32 -15.57
N SER A 179 25.16 -3.08 -15.71
CA SER A 179 26.58 -2.76 -15.57
C SER A 179 27.05 -2.89 -14.11
N LEU A 180 26.33 -2.30 -13.17
CA LEU A 180 26.65 -2.37 -11.73
C LEU A 180 26.62 -3.81 -11.22
N TYR A 181 25.69 -4.63 -11.71
CA TYR A 181 25.59 -6.04 -11.38
C TYR A 181 26.89 -6.82 -11.69
N LYS A 182 27.58 -6.44 -12.76
CA LYS A 182 28.85 -7.05 -13.18
C LYS A 182 30.07 -6.54 -12.39
N LEU A 183 29.95 -5.36 -11.74
CA LEU A 183 31.09 -4.68 -11.09
C LEU A 183 31.13 -4.92 -9.56
N GLY A 184 30.01 -5.32 -8.96
CA GLY A 184 29.87 -5.46 -7.52
C GLY A 184 29.61 -6.89 -7.06
N LEU A 185 29.35 -7.04 -5.77
CA LEU A 185 28.76 -8.26 -5.22
C LEU A 185 27.27 -8.28 -5.55
N ALA A 186 26.86 -9.25 -6.32
CA ALA A 186 25.47 -9.41 -6.74
C ALA A 186 24.89 -10.73 -6.23
N PHE A 187 23.60 -10.70 -5.91
CA PHE A 187 22.86 -11.84 -5.41
C PHE A 187 21.79 -12.25 -6.43
N ASP A 188 21.85 -13.49 -6.92
CA ASP A 188 20.90 -14.01 -7.92
C ASP A 188 19.53 -14.41 -7.36
N ARG A 189 19.45 -14.60 -6.05
CA ARG A 189 18.25 -15.13 -5.37
C ARG A 189 17.77 -14.20 -4.27
N VAL A 190 17.48 -12.95 -4.64
CA VAL A 190 16.90 -11.97 -3.72
C VAL A 190 15.42 -11.80 -4.03
N TYR A 191 14.61 -11.90 -2.99
CA TYR A 191 13.16 -11.78 -3.09
C TYR A 191 12.68 -10.66 -2.18
N ALA A 192 11.72 -9.87 -2.67
CA ALA A 192 11.03 -8.92 -1.83
C ALA A 192 10.24 -9.66 -0.74
N THR A 193 10.25 -9.13 0.47
CA THR A 193 9.56 -9.71 1.63
C THR A 193 8.05 -9.54 1.58
N GLY A 194 7.54 -8.78 0.62
CA GLY A 194 6.12 -8.56 0.39
C GLY A 194 5.88 -7.71 -0.85
N ASN A 195 4.62 -7.57 -1.22
CA ASN A 195 4.18 -6.86 -2.42
C ASN A 195 3.76 -5.39 -2.15
N ARG A 196 4.18 -4.83 -1.04
CA ARG A 196 3.92 -3.44 -0.64
C ARG A 196 5.21 -2.78 -0.19
N THR A 197 5.38 -1.50 -0.53
CA THR A 197 6.54 -0.67 -0.14
C THR A 197 6.84 -0.76 1.34
N VAL A 198 5.82 -0.57 2.19
CA VAL A 198 5.96 -0.63 3.65
C VAL A 198 6.46 -1.98 4.17
N ARG A 199 6.21 -3.09 3.45
CA ARG A 199 6.73 -4.41 3.82
C ARG A 199 8.22 -4.55 3.54
N GLY A 200 8.67 -4.04 2.41
CA GLY A 200 10.09 -3.98 2.09
C GLY A 200 10.85 -3.06 3.03
N LEU A 201 10.30 -1.89 3.33
CA LEU A 201 10.90 -0.92 4.24
C LEU A 201 11.02 -1.45 5.67
N GLU A 202 9.98 -2.10 6.23
CA GLU A 202 10.07 -2.69 7.57
C GLU A 202 11.13 -3.79 7.64
N ALA A 203 11.23 -4.63 6.61
CA ALA A 203 12.22 -5.70 6.57
C ALA A 203 13.66 -5.17 6.52
N VAL A 204 13.92 -4.17 5.67
CA VAL A 204 15.24 -3.55 5.53
C VAL A 204 15.63 -2.76 6.77
N THR A 205 14.66 -2.06 7.38
CA THR A 205 14.92 -1.17 8.52
C THR A 205 15.03 -1.91 9.85
N LEU A 206 14.15 -2.90 10.06
CA LEU A 206 14.04 -3.61 11.32
C LEU A 206 14.63 -5.03 11.27
N SER A 207 15.08 -5.49 10.08
CA SER A 207 15.56 -6.86 9.86
C SER A 207 14.53 -7.94 10.24
N LEU A 208 13.25 -7.63 10.12
CA LEU A 208 12.15 -8.53 10.45
C LEU A 208 11.57 -9.17 9.20
N PRO A 209 11.23 -10.46 9.23
CA PRO A 209 10.41 -11.06 8.18
C PRO A 209 9.03 -10.40 8.20
N PRO A 210 8.29 -10.44 7.06
CA PRO A 210 6.97 -9.84 7.00
C PRO A 210 6.03 -10.52 8.00
N CYS A 211 5.48 -9.72 8.91
CA CYS A 211 4.51 -10.19 9.89
C CYS A 211 3.09 -10.09 9.31
N PRO A 212 2.18 -11.00 9.68
CA PRO A 212 0.78 -10.89 9.33
C PRO A 212 0.17 -9.55 9.77
N GLY A 213 -0.86 -9.11 9.06
CA GLY A 213 -1.58 -7.88 9.38
C GLY A 213 -0.98 -6.62 8.77
N GLN A 214 -1.20 -5.49 9.42
CA GLN A 214 -0.69 -4.21 8.97
C GLN A 214 0.83 -4.11 9.22
N SER A 215 1.55 -3.50 8.27
CA SER A 215 2.99 -3.24 8.42
C SER A 215 3.26 -2.45 9.70
N ILE A 216 4.38 -2.74 10.34
CA ILE A 216 4.85 -2.06 11.56
C ILE A 216 4.96 -0.55 11.32
N ILE A 217 5.40 -0.13 10.15
CA ILE A 217 5.50 1.29 9.76
C ILE A 217 4.17 2.02 9.96
N LYS A 218 3.06 1.35 9.67
CA LYS A 218 1.69 1.92 9.75
C LYS A 218 1.01 1.71 11.10
N ARG A 219 1.63 0.99 12.03
CA ARG A 219 1.05 0.74 13.36
C ARG A 219 1.28 1.94 14.30
N PRO A 220 0.41 2.17 15.27
CA PRO A 220 0.70 3.10 16.35
C PRO A 220 1.88 2.59 17.20
N ASN A 221 2.56 3.50 17.91
CA ASN A 221 3.67 3.17 18.82
C ASN A 221 4.85 2.45 18.14
N ASN A 222 5.19 2.88 16.92
CA ASN A 222 6.26 2.31 16.11
C ASN A 222 7.60 3.07 16.20
N ALA A 223 7.76 3.95 17.18
CA ALA A 223 8.99 4.68 17.46
C ALA A 223 9.85 3.97 18.52
N GLY A 224 11.14 4.30 18.56
CA GLY A 224 12.09 3.75 19.53
C GLY A 224 12.42 2.27 19.33
N MET A 225 12.23 1.76 18.12
CA MET A 225 12.55 0.39 17.77
C MET A 225 14.04 0.23 17.49
N HIS A 226 14.54 -1.00 17.68
CA HIS A 226 15.91 -1.33 17.29
C HIS A 226 16.01 -1.43 15.77
N SER A 227 16.34 -0.31 15.14
CA SER A 227 16.41 -0.15 13.68
C SER A 227 17.84 -0.05 13.17
N THR A 228 18.05 -0.30 11.87
CA THR A 228 19.33 -0.05 11.21
C THR A 228 19.77 1.41 11.37
N GLY A 229 18.82 2.37 11.34
CA GLY A 229 19.09 3.78 11.58
C GLY A 229 19.56 4.09 12.98
N ALA A 230 18.87 3.58 14.00
CA ALA A 230 19.24 3.74 15.41
C ALA A 230 20.64 3.13 15.68
N LEU A 231 20.87 1.92 15.17
CA LEU A 231 22.16 1.24 15.32
C LEU A 231 23.33 2.03 14.71
N LEU A 232 23.16 2.57 13.50
CA LEU A 232 24.19 3.36 12.84
C LEU A 232 24.39 4.70 13.53
N ARG A 233 23.32 5.33 14.02
CA ARG A 233 23.40 6.58 14.80
C ARG A 233 24.17 6.39 16.10
N ASP A 234 23.95 5.28 16.81
CA ASP A 234 24.70 4.91 18.03
C ASP A 234 26.19 4.73 17.74
N LYS A 235 26.53 4.33 16.50
CA LYS A 235 27.93 4.26 16.03
C LYS A 235 28.48 5.59 15.52
N GLY A 236 27.73 6.69 15.62
CA GLY A 236 28.14 8.04 15.27
C GLY A 236 27.99 8.39 13.78
N TYR A 237 27.13 7.67 13.05
CA TYR A 237 26.74 8.05 11.69
C TYR A 237 25.65 9.12 11.70
N ASN A 238 25.68 10.01 10.71
CA ASN A 238 24.49 10.78 10.32
C ASN A 238 23.62 9.88 9.43
N VAL A 239 22.39 9.66 9.83
CA VAL A 239 21.49 8.72 9.13
C VAL A 239 20.29 9.49 8.59
N THR A 240 20.13 9.47 7.27
CA THR A 240 19.05 10.20 6.59
C THR A 240 18.18 9.23 5.81
N TYR A 241 16.87 9.35 5.99
CA TYR A 241 15.87 8.78 5.10
C TYR A 241 15.53 9.80 4.02
N PHE A 242 15.82 9.42 2.79
CA PHE A 242 15.66 10.29 1.64
C PHE A 242 14.50 9.79 0.77
N TYR A 243 13.53 10.66 0.48
CA TYR A 243 12.35 10.30 -0.28
C TYR A 243 11.89 11.45 -1.18
N GLY A 244 11.73 11.19 -2.48
CA GLY A 244 11.28 12.20 -3.44
C GLY A 244 9.82 12.65 -3.26
N GLY A 245 8.99 11.85 -2.62
CA GLY A 245 7.59 12.14 -2.34
C GLY A 245 7.34 12.77 -0.97
N ASN A 246 6.07 12.88 -0.61
CA ASN A 246 5.65 13.32 0.72
C ASN A 246 5.75 12.16 1.72
N SER A 247 6.65 12.24 2.67
CA SER A 247 6.90 11.18 3.67
C SER A 247 5.76 10.94 4.66
N TYR A 248 4.74 11.81 4.68
CA TYR A 248 3.48 11.54 5.39
C TYR A 248 2.77 10.31 4.82
N PHE A 249 2.92 10.06 3.51
CA PHE A 249 2.37 8.88 2.88
C PHE A 249 2.89 7.60 3.56
N ASP A 250 2.00 6.64 3.80
CA ASP A 250 2.30 5.37 4.47
C ASP A 250 2.95 5.50 5.86
N ASN A 251 2.79 6.67 6.51
CA ASN A 251 3.34 6.96 7.84
C ASN A 251 4.88 6.92 7.93
N MET A 252 5.56 7.09 6.79
CA MET A 252 7.02 6.98 6.71
C MET A 252 7.72 8.06 7.53
N GLU A 253 7.22 9.29 7.51
CA GLU A 253 7.79 10.42 8.29
C GLU A 253 7.86 10.08 9.78
N THR A 254 6.73 9.65 10.36
CA THR A 254 6.66 9.30 11.80
C THR A 254 7.54 8.12 12.15
N PHE A 255 7.52 7.08 11.30
CA PHE A 255 8.30 5.88 11.53
C PHE A 255 9.79 6.15 11.47
N PHE A 256 10.30 6.74 10.39
CA PHE A 256 11.73 6.94 10.20
C PHE A 256 12.29 7.96 11.20
N SER A 257 11.62 9.10 11.43
CA SER A 257 12.06 10.08 12.44
C SER A 257 12.07 9.50 13.85
N GLY A 258 11.08 8.66 14.18
CA GLY A 258 11.02 7.98 15.49
C GLY A 258 12.04 6.86 15.67
N ASN A 259 12.76 6.44 14.61
CA ASN A 259 13.67 5.30 14.63
C ASN A 259 15.10 5.64 14.14
N GLY A 260 15.55 6.87 14.38
CA GLY A 260 16.94 7.27 14.22
C GLY A 260 17.32 7.81 12.85
N TYR A 261 16.36 8.28 12.04
CA TYR A 261 16.63 8.90 10.75
C TYR A 261 16.25 10.38 10.75
N ASP A 262 17.06 11.20 10.12
CA ASP A 262 16.67 12.53 9.70
C ASP A 262 15.90 12.41 8.38
N ILE A 263 14.89 13.26 8.17
CA ILE A 263 14.01 13.16 7.01
C ILE A 263 14.36 14.23 5.98
N VAL A 264 14.57 13.80 4.75
CA VAL A 264 14.61 14.67 3.56
C VAL A 264 13.56 14.16 2.59
N ASP A 265 12.48 14.91 2.45
CA ASP A 265 11.34 14.56 1.60
C ASP A 265 10.98 15.70 0.63
N GLN A 266 9.88 15.58 -0.09
CA GLN A 266 9.41 16.58 -1.05
C GLN A 266 9.34 18.00 -0.46
N LYS A 267 9.03 18.17 0.83
CA LYS A 267 8.96 19.48 1.50
C LYS A 267 10.32 20.14 1.67
N SER A 268 11.40 19.38 1.54
CA SER A 268 12.78 19.86 1.69
C SER A 268 13.34 20.51 0.42
N TYR A 269 12.63 20.38 -0.72
CA TYR A 269 13.06 20.94 -2.00
C TYR A 269 12.55 22.37 -2.17
N LYS A 270 13.40 23.22 -2.70
CA LYS A 270 12.99 24.53 -3.18
C LYS A 270 12.41 24.44 -4.58
N PRO A 271 11.51 25.34 -4.98
CA PRO A 271 10.90 25.30 -6.31
C PRO A 271 11.92 25.26 -7.47
N GLU A 272 13.07 25.96 -7.30
CA GLU A 272 14.16 25.99 -8.28
C GLU A 272 14.97 24.70 -8.39
N GLU A 273 14.84 23.80 -7.43
CA GLU A 273 15.50 22.49 -7.41
C GLU A 273 14.68 21.41 -8.14
N ILE A 274 13.43 21.73 -8.51
CA ILE A 274 12.48 20.77 -9.08
C ILE A 274 12.31 21.06 -10.58
N THR A 275 12.75 20.12 -11.43
CA THR A 275 12.52 20.18 -12.87
C THR A 275 11.20 19.49 -13.27
N PHE A 276 10.85 18.44 -12.57
CA PHE A 276 9.59 17.71 -12.76
C PHE A 276 9.11 17.10 -11.44
N ALA A 277 7.81 17.21 -11.19
CA ALA A 277 7.14 16.53 -10.08
C ALA A 277 5.72 16.15 -10.50
N ASN A 278 5.21 15.10 -9.90
CA ASN A 278 3.81 14.67 -9.98
C ASN A 278 3.26 14.47 -8.57
N ILE A 279 2.07 13.88 -8.45
CA ILE A 279 1.44 13.64 -7.15
C ILE A 279 2.28 12.73 -6.24
N TRP A 280 3.15 11.90 -6.78
CA TRP A 280 4.00 10.98 -6.02
C TRP A 280 5.32 11.59 -5.56
N GLY A 281 5.70 12.74 -6.10
CA GLY A 281 6.89 13.46 -5.69
C GLY A 281 7.71 14.04 -6.83
N VAL A 282 8.91 14.48 -6.51
CA VAL A 282 9.91 14.96 -7.47
C VAL A 282 10.53 13.80 -8.22
N CYS A 283 11.00 14.04 -9.44
CA CYS A 283 11.68 13.01 -10.22
C CYS A 283 13.01 12.57 -9.59
N ASP A 284 13.45 11.36 -9.89
CA ASP A 284 14.66 10.77 -9.30
C ASP A 284 15.90 11.60 -9.59
N GLU A 285 16.01 12.22 -10.79
CA GLU A 285 17.13 13.08 -11.16
C GLU A 285 17.26 14.29 -10.22
N ASP A 286 16.15 14.89 -9.83
CA ASP A 286 16.16 16.02 -8.89
C ASP A 286 16.40 15.51 -7.46
N ALA A 287 15.81 14.36 -7.12
CA ALA A 287 16.01 13.72 -5.83
C ALA A 287 17.50 13.41 -5.57
N TYR A 288 18.21 12.87 -6.53
CA TYR A 288 19.66 12.55 -6.39
C TYR A 288 20.60 13.76 -6.46
N ARG A 289 20.11 14.95 -6.84
CA ARG A 289 20.91 16.20 -6.80
C ARG A 289 20.86 16.90 -5.44
N LYS A 290 19.91 16.55 -4.59
CA LYS A 290 19.75 17.13 -3.25
C LYS A 290 20.81 16.63 -2.28
#